data_748a45807603dd9f0095e54cbf708451
#
_entry.id   748a45807603dd9f0095e54cbf708451
#
_cell.length_a   1.000
_cell.length_b   1.000
_cell.length_c   1.000
_cell.angle_alpha   90.00
_cell.angle_beta   90.00
_cell.angle_gamma   90.00
#
_symmetry.space_group_name_H-M   'P 1'
#
loop_
_entity.id
_entity.type
_entity.pdbx_description
1 polymer ?
#
loop_
_entity_poly.entity_id
_entity_poly.type
_entity_poly.pdbx_seq_one_letter_code
_entity_poly.pdbx_strand_id
1 'polypeptide(L)'
;RQLPTVLVGKTSPPRFLEESQGAFLQAQERRESSMGVRVGEHGWVDHVFVTESLDSGLLVRTTVRSQKIPELGDKFASRHGQKGIIGRRVDERDRPFTEDGVVPDLLVNPHAIPSRMTVAHVLEMIGGKVGSMDGRKIDGTAFDGEKEDSLRAGLLRHGFNQTGRETMINGETGEVFETEVFTGVIFYQRLHHLVSSKLHAR
;
A
#
# COMPACT_ATOMS: atom_id res chain seq x y z
N ARG A 1 8.02 28.99 -11.79
CA ARG A 1 7.15 28.58 -10.65
C ARG A 1 5.82 28.16 -11.27
N GLN A 2 5.50 26.87 -11.26
CA GLN A 2 4.15 26.43 -11.55
C GLN A 2 3.23 26.96 -10.44
N LEU A 3 2.18 27.68 -10.82
CA LEU A 3 1.16 28.10 -9.87
C LEU A 3 0.40 26.85 -9.38
N PRO A 4 0.11 26.74 -8.08
CA PRO A 4 -0.68 25.62 -7.57
C PRO A 4 -2.06 25.64 -8.20
N THR A 5 -2.55 24.47 -8.63
CA THR A 5 -3.92 24.32 -9.14
C THR A 5 -4.90 24.60 -8.01
N VAL A 6 -5.79 25.55 -8.22
CA VAL A 6 -6.82 25.92 -7.24
C VAL A 6 -7.94 24.88 -7.26
N LEU A 7 -8.25 24.28 -6.11
CA LEU A 7 -9.37 23.35 -5.92
C LEU A 7 -10.66 24.06 -5.49
N VAL A 8 -10.52 25.02 -4.58
CA VAL A 8 -11.62 25.83 -4.09
C VAL A 8 -11.19 27.30 -4.02
N GLY A 9 -11.78 28.13 -4.85
CA GLY A 9 -11.58 29.57 -4.82
C GLY A 9 -12.32 30.20 -3.66
N LYS A 10 -11.62 30.91 -2.77
CA LYS A 10 -12.26 31.67 -1.69
C LYS A 10 -11.47 32.90 -1.33
N THR A 11 -12.17 33.88 -0.82
CA THR A 11 -11.59 35.13 -0.29
C THR A 11 -12.02 35.30 1.16
N SER A 12 -11.16 35.94 1.95
CA SER A 12 -11.41 36.25 3.36
C SER A 12 -11.34 37.76 3.58
N PRO A 13 -12.02 38.31 4.58
CA PRO A 13 -11.85 39.71 4.98
C PRO A 13 -10.38 39.94 5.42
N PRO A 14 -9.90 41.17 5.36
CA PRO A 14 -8.57 41.54 5.84
C PRO A 14 -8.42 41.23 7.33
N ARG A 15 -7.19 40.90 7.79
CA ARG A 15 -6.92 40.51 9.19
C ARG A 15 -6.99 41.65 10.19
N PHE A 16 -6.85 42.88 9.74
CA PHE A 16 -6.85 44.09 10.57
C PHE A 16 -7.95 45.02 10.07
N LEU A 17 -9.07 45.03 10.75
CA LEU A 17 -9.98 46.14 10.77
C LEU A 17 -9.46 47.08 11.86
N GLU A 18 -8.51 47.99 11.51
CA GLU A 18 -8.29 49.15 12.35
C GLU A 18 -9.57 49.99 12.28
N GLU A 19 -10.16 50.23 13.45
CA GLU A 19 -11.27 51.16 13.67
C GLU A 19 -10.81 52.60 13.39
N SER A 20 -10.38 52.93 12.20
CA SER A 20 -10.08 54.28 11.80
C SER A 20 -10.99 54.70 10.64
N GLN A 21 -11.51 55.86 10.77
CA GLN A 21 -12.49 56.61 9.98
C GLN A 21 -12.38 56.60 8.43
N GLY A 22 -11.87 55.55 7.84
CA GLY A 22 -11.76 55.32 6.42
C GLY A 22 -12.42 54.02 5.94
N ALA A 23 -13.25 53.38 6.74
CA ALA A 23 -13.84 52.07 6.51
C ALA A 23 -14.60 51.88 5.18
N PHE A 24 -15.04 52.97 4.54
CA PHE A 24 -15.81 52.90 3.30
C PHE A 24 -14.97 52.59 2.05
N LEU A 25 -13.67 52.88 2.06
CA LEU A 25 -12.77 52.60 0.92
C LEU A 25 -11.98 51.31 1.04
N GLN A 26 -11.82 50.75 2.26
CA GLN A 26 -11.09 49.49 2.51
C GLN A 26 -11.97 48.23 2.42
N ALA A 27 -13.25 48.38 2.26
CA ALA A 27 -14.19 47.24 2.16
C ALA A 27 -14.06 46.40 0.88
N GLN A 28 -13.22 46.82 -0.08
CA GLN A 28 -13.08 46.18 -1.39
C GLN A 28 -11.88 45.22 -1.52
N GLU A 29 -10.87 45.31 -0.65
CA GLU A 29 -9.71 44.39 -0.73
C GLU A 29 -9.90 43.14 0.12
N ARG A 30 -10.54 42.13 -0.46
CA ARG A 30 -10.60 40.80 0.15
C ARG A 30 -9.28 40.08 -0.11
N ARG A 31 -8.78 39.44 0.94
CA ARG A 31 -7.57 38.64 0.85
C ARG A 31 -7.85 37.30 0.19
N GLU A 32 -6.98 36.92 -0.76
CA GLU A 32 -6.97 35.60 -1.36
C GLU A 32 -6.71 34.51 -0.30
N SER A 33 -7.62 33.53 -0.18
CA SER A 33 -7.52 32.43 0.76
C SER A 33 -7.92 31.10 0.12
N SER A 34 -7.83 31.00 -1.20
CA SER A 34 -8.14 29.78 -1.95
C SER A 34 -7.31 28.59 -1.50
N MET A 35 -7.91 27.44 -1.59
CA MET A 35 -7.27 26.17 -1.30
C MET A 35 -6.79 25.54 -2.62
N GLY A 36 -5.50 25.28 -2.71
CA GLY A 36 -4.88 24.61 -3.85
C GLY A 36 -4.26 23.28 -3.49
N VAL A 37 -3.88 22.52 -4.52
CA VAL A 37 -3.06 21.32 -4.39
C VAL A 37 -1.68 21.72 -3.90
N ARG A 38 -1.11 20.96 -2.96
CA ARG A 38 0.24 21.23 -2.45
C ARG A 38 1.29 21.03 -3.55
N VAL A 39 2.37 21.79 -3.47
CA VAL A 39 3.49 21.64 -4.40
C VAL A 39 4.06 20.22 -4.32
N GLY A 40 4.20 19.56 -5.48
CA GLY A 40 4.67 18.17 -5.56
C GLY A 40 3.58 17.11 -5.45
N GLU A 41 2.34 17.48 -5.15
CA GLU A 41 1.21 16.56 -5.17
C GLU A 41 0.53 16.58 -6.55
N HIS A 42 0.21 15.39 -7.05
CA HIS A 42 -0.50 15.17 -8.31
C HIS A 42 -1.66 14.23 -8.08
N GLY A 43 -2.76 14.44 -8.79
CA GLY A 43 -3.92 13.56 -8.64
C GLY A 43 -5.10 14.01 -9.47
N TRP A 44 -6.18 13.28 -9.35
CA TRP A 44 -7.47 13.55 -9.99
C TRP A 44 -8.50 13.91 -8.92
N VAL A 45 -9.38 14.84 -9.22
CA VAL A 45 -10.54 15.11 -8.37
C VAL A 45 -11.49 13.91 -8.50
N ASP A 46 -11.68 13.19 -7.42
CA ASP A 46 -12.52 11.99 -7.36
C ASP A 46 -13.96 12.35 -7.00
N HIS A 47 -14.13 13.22 -6.01
CA HIS A 47 -15.45 13.63 -5.53
C HIS A 47 -15.43 15.05 -5.01
N VAL A 48 -16.51 15.80 -5.29
CA VAL A 48 -16.76 17.13 -4.72
C VAL A 48 -18.09 17.07 -4.00
N PHE A 49 -18.07 17.40 -2.71
CA PHE A 49 -19.23 17.47 -1.85
C PHE A 49 -19.46 18.92 -1.40
N VAL A 50 -20.65 19.40 -1.59
CA VAL A 50 -21.06 20.75 -1.21
C VAL A 50 -22.30 20.65 -0.34
N THR A 51 -22.26 21.25 0.85
CA THR A 51 -23.39 21.29 1.78
C THR A 51 -23.43 22.60 2.55
N GLU A 52 -24.57 22.93 3.11
CA GLU A 52 -24.71 24.05 4.02
C GLU A 52 -24.60 23.55 5.45
N SER A 53 -23.84 24.28 6.27
CA SER A 53 -23.70 24.04 7.71
C SER A 53 -24.31 25.21 8.46
N LEU A 54 -25.06 24.92 9.52
CA LEU A 54 -25.69 25.93 10.36
C LEU A 54 -24.67 26.91 10.99
N ASP A 55 -23.47 26.43 11.31
CA ASP A 55 -22.46 27.23 12.02
C ASP A 55 -21.48 27.93 11.07
N SER A 56 -21.20 27.41 9.87
CA SER A 56 -20.12 27.86 9.00
C SER A 56 -20.55 28.28 7.59
N GLY A 57 -21.85 28.22 7.31
CA GLY A 57 -22.37 28.52 5.97
C GLY A 57 -22.02 27.38 4.98
N LEU A 58 -21.44 27.71 3.84
CA LEU A 58 -21.13 26.75 2.78
C LEU A 58 -19.89 25.91 3.12
N LEU A 59 -20.05 24.59 3.21
CA LEU A 59 -18.98 23.61 3.37
C LEU A 59 -18.70 22.92 2.03
N VAL A 60 -17.49 23.09 1.52
CA VAL A 60 -17.01 22.41 0.29
C VAL A 60 -15.90 21.42 0.67
N ARG A 61 -16.09 20.15 0.31
CA ARG A 61 -15.08 19.09 0.46
C ARG A 61 -14.69 18.55 -0.90
N THR A 62 -13.44 18.70 -1.27
CA THR A 62 -12.87 18.13 -2.50
C THR A 62 -11.97 16.97 -2.14
N THR A 63 -12.26 15.78 -2.67
CA THR A 63 -11.43 14.59 -2.52
C THR A 63 -10.55 14.44 -3.74
N VAL A 64 -9.24 14.42 -3.52
CA VAL A 64 -8.23 14.22 -4.58
C VAL A 64 -7.64 12.83 -4.42
N ARG A 65 -7.68 12.04 -5.48
CA ARG A 65 -7.09 10.71 -5.57
C ARG A 65 -5.74 10.79 -6.26
N SER A 66 -4.72 10.24 -5.63
CA SER A 66 -3.37 10.12 -6.20
C SER A 66 -2.91 8.68 -6.19
N GLN A 67 -2.21 8.26 -7.25
CA GLN A 67 -1.58 6.95 -7.32
C GLN A 67 -0.21 7.01 -6.63
N LYS A 68 0.03 6.08 -5.71
CA LYS A 68 1.30 5.91 -5.00
C LYS A 68 1.87 4.54 -5.33
N ILE A 69 2.71 4.46 -6.35
CA ILE A 69 3.43 3.24 -6.72
C ILE A 69 4.47 2.93 -5.63
N PRO A 70 4.64 1.66 -5.22
CA PRO A 70 5.65 1.27 -4.25
C PRO A 70 7.06 1.66 -4.70
N GLU A 71 7.80 2.30 -3.78
CA GLU A 71 9.16 2.78 -3.99
C GLU A 71 10.14 2.13 -3.01
N LEU A 72 11.44 2.21 -3.30
CA LEU A 72 12.50 1.78 -2.37
C LEU A 72 12.37 2.52 -1.05
N GLY A 73 12.39 1.76 0.05
CA GLY A 73 12.22 2.31 1.39
C GLY A 73 10.77 2.36 1.90
N ASP A 74 9.78 2.11 1.07
CA ASP A 74 8.40 1.98 1.53
C ASP A 74 8.24 0.77 2.45
N LYS A 75 7.40 0.92 3.48
CA LYS A 75 7.26 -0.07 4.53
C LYS A 75 6.06 -0.98 4.30
N PHE A 76 6.32 -2.27 4.39
CA PHE A 76 5.32 -3.32 4.31
C PHE A 76 5.34 -4.21 5.54
N ALA A 77 4.25 -4.90 5.80
CA ALA A 77 4.17 -5.87 6.88
C ALA A 77 3.18 -6.99 6.55
N SER A 78 3.46 -8.19 7.04
CA SER A 78 2.45 -9.24 7.14
C SER A 78 1.59 -9.03 8.40
N ARG A 79 0.53 -9.83 8.56
CA ARG A 79 -0.30 -9.85 9.78
C ARG A 79 0.40 -10.46 11.00
N HIS A 80 1.64 -10.93 10.84
CA HIS A 80 2.44 -11.61 11.88
C HIS A 80 3.57 -10.72 12.44
N GLY A 81 3.50 -9.41 12.24
CA GLY A 81 4.51 -8.49 12.75
C GLY A 81 5.84 -8.49 11.98
N GLN A 82 5.89 -9.11 10.80
CA GLN A 82 7.06 -9.16 9.92
C GLN A 82 7.19 -7.88 9.08
N LYS A 83 7.35 -6.75 9.76
CA LYS A 83 7.57 -5.45 9.11
C LYS A 83 8.93 -5.41 8.41
N GLY A 84 8.95 -4.87 7.21
CA GLY A 84 10.16 -4.69 6.41
C GLY A 84 10.02 -3.50 5.47
N ILE A 85 11.11 -3.15 4.85
CA ILE A 85 11.18 -2.10 3.83
C ILE A 85 11.56 -2.70 2.48
N ILE A 86 11.10 -2.08 1.40
CA ILE A 86 11.52 -2.46 0.05
C ILE A 86 13.00 -2.12 -0.11
N GLY A 87 13.84 -3.15 -0.29
CA GLY A 87 15.27 -2.99 -0.55
C GLY A 87 15.62 -2.99 -2.03
N ARG A 88 14.84 -3.68 -2.86
CA ARG A 88 15.02 -3.75 -4.32
C ARG A 88 13.66 -3.86 -5.00
N ARG A 89 13.53 -3.23 -6.14
CA ARG A 89 12.40 -3.40 -7.07
C ARG A 89 12.94 -4.04 -8.35
N VAL A 90 12.36 -5.15 -8.75
CA VAL A 90 12.75 -5.94 -9.90
C VAL A 90 11.59 -6.00 -10.89
N ASP A 91 11.87 -5.86 -12.17
CA ASP A 91 10.87 -6.00 -13.21
C ASP A 91 10.33 -7.44 -13.23
N GLU A 92 9.08 -7.60 -13.66
CA GLU A 92 8.41 -8.91 -13.64
C GLU A 92 9.15 -9.98 -14.46
N ARG A 93 9.70 -9.59 -15.59
CA ARG A 93 10.47 -10.45 -16.50
C ARG A 93 11.79 -10.98 -15.90
N ASP A 94 12.39 -10.23 -14.98
CA ASP A 94 13.68 -10.55 -14.37
C ASP A 94 13.51 -11.29 -13.03
N ARG A 95 12.26 -11.44 -12.56
CA ARG A 95 11.96 -12.18 -11.32
C ARG A 95 12.04 -13.70 -11.53
N PRO A 96 12.38 -14.45 -10.48
CA PRO A 96 12.31 -15.89 -10.54
C PRO A 96 10.86 -16.35 -10.75
N PHE A 97 10.69 -17.47 -11.45
CA PHE A 97 9.37 -18.03 -11.74
C PHE A 97 9.40 -19.55 -11.61
N THR A 98 8.24 -20.15 -11.36
CA THR A 98 8.07 -21.61 -11.27
C THR A 98 7.99 -22.23 -12.67
N GLU A 99 8.13 -23.55 -12.77
CA GLU A 99 7.92 -24.31 -14.03
C GLU A 99 6.51 -24.06 -14.61
N ASP A 100 5.52 -23.82 -13.77
CA ASP A 100 4.14 -23.49 -14.19
C ASP A 100 3.98 -22.03 -14.62
N GLY A 101 5.04 -21.22 -14.59
CA GLY A 101 5.02 -19.81 -14.99
C GLY A 101 4.53 -18.85 -13.92
N VAL A 102 4.40 -19.26 -12.66
CA VAL A 102 3.99 -18.38 -11.56
C VAL A 102 5.16 -17.51 -11.12
N VAL A 103 4.98 -16.19 -11.20
CA VAL A 103 5.97 -15.18 -10.77
C VAL A 103 5.55 -14.63 -9.40
N PRO A 104 6.38 -14.71 -8.35
CA PRO A 104 6.05 -14.15 -7.05
C PRO A 104 6.06 -12.60 -7.07
N ASP A 105 5.12 -11.98 -6.38
CA ASP A 105 5.05 -10.53 -6.24
C ASP A 105 6.06 -9.98 -5.23
N LEU A 106 6.41 -10.78 -4.23
CA LEU A 106 7.26 -10.41 -3.11
C LEU A 106 8.30 -11.49 -2.82
N LEU A 107 9.57 -11.08 -2.75
CA LEU A 107 10.67 -11.91 -2.31
C LEU A 107 11.09 -11.48 -0.90
N VAL A 108 11.05 -12.39 0.03
CA VAL A 108 11.36 -12.14 1.44
C VAL A 108 12.63 -12.87 1.85
N ASN A 109 13.50 -12.19 2.60
CA ASN A 109 14.67 -12.84 3.19
C ASN A 109 14.21 -13.83 4.28
N PRO A 110 14.52 -15.15 4.15
CA PRO A 110 14.07 -16.17 5.09
C PRO A 110 14.68 -16.04 6.48
N HIS A 111 15.80 -15.34 6.66
CA HIS A 111 16.44 -15.15 7.96
C HIS A 111 15.59 -14.40 8.99
N ALA A 112 14.57 -13.66 8.54
CA ALA A 112 13.63 -13.00 9.43
C ALA A 112 12.66 -13.97 10.14
N ILE A 113 12.46 -15.19 9.61
CA ILE A 113 11.49 -16.14 10.15
C ILE A 113 11.99 -16.85 11.42
N PRO A 114 13.20 -17.47 11.44
CA PRO A 114 13.69 -18.19 12.62
C PRO A 114 13.90 -17.27 13.82
N SER A 115 14.47 -16.09 13.61
CA SER A 115 14.78 -15.15 14.70
C SER A 115 13.53 -14.59 15.39
N ARG A 116 12.40 -14.51 14.68
CA ARG A 116 11.13 -13.97 15.19
C ARG A 116 10.13 -15.04 15.56
N MET A 117 10.45 -16.31 15.29
CA MET A 117 9.60 -17.48 15.61
C MET A 117 8.16 -17.36 15.05
N THR A 118 8.00 -16.73 13.89
CA THR A 118 6.70 -16.50 13.27
C THR A 118 6.25 -17.69 12.41
N VAL A 119 6.05 -18.86 13.03
CA VAL A 119 5.60 -20.08 12.35
C VAL A 119 4.25 -19.88 11.67
N ALA A 120 3.35 -19.14 12.30
CA ALA A 120 2.04 -18.81 11.74
C ALA A 120 2.12 -18.09 10.38
N HIS A 121 3.18 -17.34 10.11
CA HIS A 121 3.46 -16.74 8.80
C HIS A 121 3.59 -17.82 7.71
N VAL A 122 4.35 -18.85 7.99
CA VAL A 122 4.56 -19.98 7.07
C VAL A 122 3.28 -20.78 6.87
N LEU A 123 2.52 -21.02 7.96
CA LEU A 123 1.22 -21.70 7.88
C LEU A 123 0.21 -20.89 7.07
N GLU A 124 0.19 -19.56 7.20
CA GLU A 124 -0.65 -18.69 6.37
C GLU A 124 -0.28 -18.80 4.90
N MET A 125 1.02 -18.87 4.56
CA MET A 125 1.48 -19.03 3.17
C MET A 125 0.97 -20.33 2.55
N ILE A 126 1.04 -21.45 3.28
CA ILE A 126 0.52 -22.75 2.84
C ILE A 126 -1.01 -22.68 2.72
N GLY A 127 -1.69 -22.24 3.77
CA GLY A 127 -3.14 -22.11 3.79
C GLY A 127 -3.68 -21.19 2.70
N GLY A 128 -3.03 -20.04 2.50
CA GLY A 128 -3.39 -19.10 1.44
C GLY A 128 -3.25 -19.69 0.04
N LYS A 129 -2.22 -20.52 -0.20
CA LYS A 129 -2.04 -21.24 -1.46
C LYS A 129 -3.14 -22.25 -1.70
N VAL A 130 -3.46 -23.08 -0.70
CA VAL A 130 -4.58 -24.05 -0.78
C VAL A 130 -5.91 -23.33 -0.97
N GLY A 131 -6.17 -22.27 -0.19
CA GLY A 131 -7.41 -21.50 -0.30
C GLY A 131 -7.59 -20.82 -1.66
N SER A 132 -6.50 -20.36 -2.27
CA SER A 132 -6.55 -19.76 -3.62
C SER A 132 -6.88 -20.80 -4.70
N MET A 133 -6.38 -22.04 -4.56
CA MET A 133 -6.67 -23.13 -5.49
C MET A 133 -8.08 -23.72 -5.30
N ASP A 134 -8.51 -23.87 -4.04
CA ASP A 134 -9.85 -24.36 -3.70
C ASP A 134 -10.95 -23.29 -3.91
N GLY A 135 -10.59 -22.01 -4.10
CA GLY A 135 -11.53 -20.91 -4.20
C GLY A 135 -12.30 -20.62 -2.90
N ARG A 136 -11.74 -20.96 -1.74
CA ARG A 136 -12.37 -20.81 -0.43
C ARG A 136 -11.49 -20.05 0.57
N LYS A 137 -12.11 -19.56 1.62
CA LYS A 137 -11.39 -19.02 2.77
C LYS A 137 -10.96 -20.17 3.69
N ILE A 138 -9.72 -20.07 4.17
CA ILE A 138 -9.17 -21.00 5.16
C ILE A 138 -9.52 -20.47 6.56
N ASP A 139 -9.96 -21.37 7.43
CA ASP A 139 -10.22 -21.05 8.84
C ASP A 139 -8.91 -21.04 9.62
N GLY A 140 -8.49 -19.84 10.03
CA GLY A 140 -7.30 -19.60 10.85
C GLY A 140 -7.61 -19.34 12.33
N THR A 141 -8.76 -19.80 12.85
CA THR A 141 -9.12 -19.63 14.26
C THR A 141 -8.05 -20.24 15.16
N ALA A 142 -7.64 -19.51 16.19
CA ALA A 142 -6.63 -19.98 17.11
C ALA A 142 -7.09 -21.27 17.82
N PHE A 143 -6.25 -22.30 17.78
CA PHE A 143 -6.45 -23.65 18.35
C PHE A 143 -7.58 -24.51 17.74
N ASP A 144 -8.49 -23.93 16.96
CA ASP A 144 -9.67 -24.60 16.43
C ASP A 144 -9.78 -24.55 14.89
N GLY A 145 -8.81 -23.90 14.25
CA GLY A 145 -8.73 -23.77 12.79
C GLY A 145 -8.30 -25.06 12.09
N GLU A 146 -8.15 -24.96 10.76
CA GLU A 146 -7.73 -26.09 9.94
C GLU A 146 -6.34 -26.61 10.34
N LYS A 147 -6.22 -27.94 10.41
CA LYS A 147 -4.97 -28.59 10.79
C LYS A 147 -3.96 -28.55 9.66
N GLU A 148 -2.67 -28.46 10.01
CA GLU A 148 -1.57 -28.44 9.05
C GLU A 148 -1.58 -29.62 8.08
N ASP A 149 -1.86 -30.83 8.58
CA ASP A 149 -1.92 -32.04 7.76
C ASP A 149 -2.99 -31.94 6.66
N SER A 150 -4.13 -31.31 6.97
CA SER A 150 -5.21 -31.09 6.00
C SER A 150 -4.76 -30.10 4.90
N LEU A 151 -4.04 -29.05 5.27
CA LEU A 151 -3.51 -28.07 4.32
C LEU A 151 -2.42 -28.69 3.43
N ARG A 152 -1.53 -29.50 3.99
CA ARG A 152 -0.51 -30.21 3.23
C ARG A 152 -1.12 -31.24 2.27
N ALA A 153 -2.14 -31.96 2.69
CA ALA A 153 -2.92 -32.83 1.82
C ALA A 153 -3.64 -32.06 0.71
N GLY A 154 -4.08 -30.82 1.01
CA GLY A 154 -4.62 -29.90 0.02
C GLY A 154 -3.62 -29.57 -1.08
N LEU A 155 -2.37 -29.24 -0.74
CA LEU A 155 -1.31 -28.98 -1.72
C LEU A 155 -1.09 -30.18 -2.65
N LEU A 156 -0.99 -31.39 -2.09
CA LEU A 156 -0.81 -32.61 -2.89
C LEU A 156 -1.97 -32.86 -3.87
N ARG A 157 -3.21 -32.59 -3.47
CA ARG A 157 -4.39 -32.72 -4.36
C ARG A 157 -4.28 -31.81 -5.59
N HIS A 158 -3.63 -30.65 -5.46
CA HIS A 158 -3.40 -29.72 -6.54
C HIS A 158 -2.08 -29.92 -7.28
N GLY A 159 -1.34 -31.01 -7.00
CA GLY A 159 -0.09 -31.33 -7.67
C GLY A 159 1.13 -30.61 -7.13
N PHE A 160 1.02 -29.89 -6.01
CA PHE A 160 2.14 -29.20 -5.37
C PHE A 160 2.83 -30.08 -4.31
N ASN A 161 4.09 -29.77 -4.03
CA ASN A 161 4.82 -30.42 -2.96
C ASN A 161 4.20 -30.07 -1.59
N GLN A 162 3.97 -31.09 -0.77
CA GLN A 162 3.44 -30.92 0.60
C GLN A 162 4.29 -30.02 1.50
N THR A 163 5.57 -29.85 1.17
CA THR A 163 6.48 -28.93 1.90
C THR A 163 6.29 -27.47 1.55
N GLY A 164 5.53 -27.16 0.50
CA GLY A 164 5.36 -25.82 -0.03
C GLY A 164 6.58 -25.27 -0.78
N ARG A 165 7.56 -26.15 -1.08
CA ARG A 165 8.74 -25.79 -1.86
C ARG A 165 8.54 -26.07 -3.33
N GLU A 166 9.10 -25.24 -4.17
CA GLU A 166 9.05 -25.36 -5.63
C GLU A 166 10.38 -25.08 -6.26
N THR A 167 10.64 -25.73 -7.38
CA THR A 167 11.76 -25.43 -8.25
C THR A 167 11.51 -24.07 -8.92
N MET A 168 12.49 -23.20 -8.88
CA MET A 168 12.44 -21.88 -9.49
C MET A 168 13.49 -21.71 -10.58
N ILE A 169 13.14 -20.94 -11.58
CA ILE A 169 14.01 -20.56 -12.70
C ILE A 169 14.36 -19.09 -12.54
N ASN A 170 15.62 -18.73 -12.68
CA ASN A 170 16.09 -17.36 -12.64
C ASN A 170 15.60 -16.60 -13.89
N GLY A 171 14.86 -15.51 -13.71
CA GLY A 171 14.34 -14.72 -14.81
C GLY A 171 15.41 -13.97 -15.62
N GLU A 172 16.56 -13.66 -15.01
CA GLU A 172 17.66 -12.96 -15.67
C GLU A 172 18.52 -13.92 -16.52
N THR A 173 18.83 -15.12 -15.99
CA THR A 173 19.78 -16.08 -16.64
C THR A 173 19.10 -17.27 -17.33
N GLY A 174 17.86 -17.58 -16.94
CA GLY A 174 17.15 -18.78 -17.41
C GLY A 174 17.62 -20.08 -16.75
N GLU A 175 18.52 -20.01 -15.77
CA GLU A 175 19.05 -21.18 -15.06
C GLU A 175 18.11 -21.59 -13.91
N VAL A 176 18.02 -22.90 -13.69
CA VAL A 176 17.27 -23.44 -12.55
C VAL A 176 18.07 -23.22 -11.27
N PHE A 177 17.39 -22.80 -10.20
CA PHE A 177 18.04 -22.67 -8.90
C PHE A 177 18.42 -24.06 -8.35
N GLU A 178 19.62 -24.17 -7.78
CA GLU A 178 20.09 -25.41 -7.14
C GLU A 178 19.25 -25.83 -5.94
N THR A 179 18.49 -24.89 -5.35
CA THR A 179 17.69 -25.10 -4.14
C THR A 179 16.22 -24.79 -4.41
N GLU A 180 15.35 -25.67 -3.94
CA GLU A 180 13.92 -25.40 -3.93
C GLU A 180 13.57 -24.20 -3.03
N VAL A 181 12.70 -23.34 -3.52
CA VAL A 181 12.24 -22.13 -2.83
C VAL A 181 10.86 -22.34 -2.23
N PHE A 182 10.68 -21.96 -0.98
CA PHE A 182 9.37 -22.00 -0.34
C PHE A 182 8.47 -20.89 -0.92
N THR A 183 7.30 -21.29 -1.45
CA THR A 183 6.34 -20.37 -2.07
C THR A 183 4.97 -20.53 -1.46
N GLY A 184 4.24 -19.45 -1.36
CA GLY A 184 2.88 -19.45 -0.83
C GLY A 184 2.15 -18.15 -1.10
N VAL A 185 0.90 -18.09 -0.68
CA VAL A 185 0.06 -16.87 -0.79
C VAL A 185 -0.20 -16.34 0.60
N ILE A 186 0.11 -15.07 0.80
CA ILE A 186 -0.02 -14.42 2.10
C ILE A 186 -0.59 -13.02 1.95
N PHE A 187 -1.29 -12.55 2.99
CA PHE A 187 -1.79 -11.19 3.04
C PHE A 187 -0.69 -10.23 3.50
N TYR A 188 -0.36 -9.26 2.65
CA TYR A 188 0.60 -8.20 2.94
C TYR A 188 -0.06 -6.83 2.99
N GLN A 189 0.39 -5.99 3.91
CA GLN A 189 -0.12 -4.64 4.14
C GLN A 189 0.96 -3.62 3.80
N ARG A 190 0.64 -2.61 3.00
CA ARG A 190 1.46 -1.43 2.85
C ARG A 190 1.17 -0.49 4.01
N LEU A 191 2.19 -0.15 4.78
CA LEU A 191 2.04 0.77 5.90
C LEU A 191 2.09 2.23 5.42
N HIS A 192 1.44 3.13 6.13
CA HIS A 192 1.40 4.56 5.80
C HIS A 192 2.73 5.29 6.10
N HIS A 193 3.85 4.60 5.93
CA HIS A 193 5.20 5.13 6.03
C HIS A 193 5.84 5.13 4.66
N LEU A 194 5.38 6.07 3.81
CA LEU A 194 5.82 6.21 2.43
C LEU A 194 7.00 7.17 2.37
N VAL A 195 8.06 6.80 1.64
CA VAL A 195 9.26 7.62 1.48
C VAL A 195 8.94 8.95 0.81
N SER A 196 8.10 8.93 -0.23
CA SER A 196 7.69 10.13 -0.97
C SER A 196 7.03 11.19 -0.09
N SER A 197 6.37 10.78 1.00
CA SER A 197 5.72 11.70 1.95
C SER A 197 6.66 12.26 3.02
N LYS A 198 7.86 11.68 3.17
CA LYS A 198 8.84 12.04 4.20
C LYS A 198 10.04 12.79 3.65
N LEU A 199 10.30 12.70 2.35
CA LEU A 199 11.41 13.39 1.70
C LEU A 199 11.12 14.90 1.65
N HIS A 200 11.93 15.68 2.32
CA HIS A 200 11.93 17.13 2.27
C HIS A 200 13.28 17.63 1.78
N ALA A 201 13.25 18.34 0.65
CA ALA A 201 14.40 19.06 0.11
C ALA A 201 14.15 20.57 0.17
N ARG A 202 15.11 21.32 0.72
CA ARG A 202 15.07 22.78 0.81
C ARG A 202 16.30 23.40 0.15
#